data_5fea0c7085cf47c613d29074c0aa189b
#
_entry.id   5fea0c7085cf47c613d29074c0aa189b
#
_cell.length_a   1.000
_cell.length_b   1.000
_cell.length_c   1.000
_cell.angle_alpha   90.00
_cell.angle_beta   90.00
_cell.angle_gamma   90.00
#
_symmetry.space_group_name_H-M   'P 1'
#
loop_
_entity.id
_entity.type
_entity.pdbx_description
1 polymer ?
#
loop_
_entity_poly.entity_id
_entity_poly.type
_entity_poly.pdbx_seq_one_letter_code
_entity_poly.pdbx_strand_id
1 'polypeptide(L)'
;MAEANERTDLPAGGPIRRGLAYPAAVEKLIEEFAKLPGVGRKSAERMAFFVLKSEETAATGLARAVLDVKQKIRHCRICWNLSDGPVCGICDNPGRERGQVLVVEQPKDLIALEQTGMYRGLYHVLMGRLSPLDGVEASDLTIGDLLARVKDPGKNAGGVPITEIILGLNPTLEGDGTGLYLQRELGALGVSITRLARGLPSGSQLEYANKAVLADAIQSRQRLSGG
;
A
#
# COMPACT_ATOMS: atom_id res chain seq x y z
N MET A 1 67.59 -33.23 -48.26
CA MET A 1 66.68 -32.07 -48.23
C MET A 1 65.46 -32.49 -47.40
N ALA A 2 65.42 -32.03 -46.17
CA ALA A 2 64.33 -32.32 -45.24
C ALA A 2 63.67 -30.92 -44.96
N GLU A 3 62.44 -30.81 -45.42
CA GLU A 3 61.61 -29.61 -45.13
C GLU A 3 61.07 -29.71 -43.71
N ALA A 4 61.43 -28.73 -42.87
CA ALA A 4 60.92 -28.58 -41.52
C ALA A 4 59.48 -28.02 -41.61
N ASN A 5 58.54 -28.76 -41.04
CA ASN A 5 57.15 -28.36 -40.85
C ASN A 5 57.05 -27.53 -39.58
N GLU A 6 57.06 -26.20 -39.69
CA GLU A 6 56.79 -25.28 -38.57
C GLU A 6 55.30 -25.30 -38.25
N ARG A 7 54.96 -26.01 -37.14
CA ARG A 7 53.66 -25.88 -36.52
C ARG A 7 53.63 -24.55 -35.73
N THR A 8 52.92 -23.60 -36.27
CA THR A 8 52.53 -22.36 -35.52
C THR A 8 51.61 -22.75 -34.39
N ASP A 9 52.14 -22.81 -33.17
CA ASP A 9 51.36 -22.88 -31.95
C ASP A 9 50.54 -21.60 -31.77
N LEU A 10 49.23 -21.71 -31.97
CA LEU A 10 48.28 -20.64 -31.56
C LEU A 10 48.26 -20.60 -30.04
N PRO A 11 48.36 -19.41 -29.44
CA PRO A 11 48.33 -19.28 -27.99
C PRO A 11 46.97 -19.79 -27.45
N ALA A 12 47.04 -20.72 -26.46
CA ALA A 12 45.87 -21.19 -25.74
C ALA A 12 45.03 -20.00 -25.22
N GLY A 13 43.84 -19.87 -25.71
CA GLY A 13 42.91 -18.84 -25.31
C GLY A 13 42.73 -18.81 -23.79
N GLY A 14 43.13 -17.72 -23.17
CA GLY A 14 42.82 -17.47 -21.75
C GLY A 14 41.31 -17.60 -21.49
N PRO A 15 40.86 -17.72 -20.24
CA PRO A 15 39.46 -17.93 -19.92
C PRO A 15 38.64 -16.83 -20.57
N ILE A 16 37.69 -17.21 -21.42
CA ILE A 16 36.71 -16.29 -22.01
C ILE A 16 36.05 -15.57 -20.84
N ARG A 17 36.43 -14.31 -20.61
CA ARG A 17 35.68 -13.45 -19.70
C ARG A 17 34.25 -13.50 -20.21
N ARG A 18 33.33 -13.98 -19.38
CA ARG A 18 31.89 -13.84 -19.65
C ARG A 18 31.64 -12.34 -19.79
N GLY A 19 31.82 -11.83 -21.01
CA GLY A 19 31.45 -10.47 -21.34
C GLY A 19 29.99 -10.28 -20.98
N LEU A 20 29.65 -9.15 -20.46
CA LEU A 20 28.24 -8.77 -20.28
C LEU A 20 27.56 -9.02 -21.62
N ALA A 21 26.55 -9.91 -21.65
CA ALA A 21 25.84 -10.24 -22.88
C ALA A 21 25.14 -9.02 -23.48
N TYR A 22 24.98 -7.97 -22.65
CA TYR A 22 24.36 -6.71 -23.01
C TYR A 22 25.33 -5.54 -22.79
N PRO A 23 25.17 -4.41 -23.53
CA PRO A 23 25.82 -3.16 -23.23
C PRO A 23 25.53 -2.72 -21.78
N ALA A 24 26.48 -2.07 -21.13
CA ALA A 24 26.41 -1.71 -19.71
C ALA A 24 25.12 -0.95 -19.31
N ALA A 25 24.64 -0.06 -20.18
CA ALA A 25 23.41 0.69 -19.93
C ALA A 25 22.17 -0.21 -19.92
N VAL A 26 22.12 -1.21 -20.81
CA VAL A 26 21.02 -2.18 -20.87
C VAL A 26 21.05 -3.09 -19.65
N GLU A 27 22.24 -3.58 -19.28
CA GLU A 27 22.41 -4.43 -18.10
C GLU A 27 21.95 -3.71 -16.82
N LYS A 28 22.37 -2.45 -16.65
CA LYS A 28 21.97 -1.63 -15.51
C LYS A 28 20.45 -1.44 -15.45
N LEU A 29 19.79 -1.21 -16.58
CA LEU A 29 18.32 -1.07 -16.62
C LEU A 29 17.62 -2.38 -16.24
N ILE A 30 18.16 -3.53 -16.70
CA ILE A 30 17.67 -4.86 -16.32
C ILE A 30 17.81 -5.07 -14.80
N GLU A 31 18.96 -4.73 -14.25
CA GLU A 31 19.20 -4.82 -12.80
C GLU A 31 18.23 -3.97 -11.99
N GLU A 32 17.95 -2.74 -12.41
CA GLU A 32 16.99 -1.88 -11.72
C GLU A 32 15.56 -2.43 -11.79
N PHE A 33 15.12 -2.95 -12.94
CA PHE A 33 13.82 -3.60 -13.03
C PHE A 33 13.73 -4.89 -12.19
N ALA A 34 14.82 -5.65 -12.11
CA ALA A 34 14.86 -6.89 -11.33
C ALA A 34 14.77 -6.66 -9.80
N LYS A 35 15.00 -5.44 -9.32
CA LYS A 35 14.80 -5.06 -7.90
C LYS A 35 13.32 -4.87 -7.55
N LEU A 36 12.44 -4.75 -8.54
CA LEU A 36 11.01 -4.56 -8.28
C LEU A 36 10.39 -5.85 -7.75
N PRO A 37 9.54 -5.77 -6.71
CA PRO A 37 8.87 -6.94 -6.15
C PRO A 37 8.11 -7.74 -7.22
N GLY A 38 8.33 -9.05 -7.26
CA GLY A 38 7.68 -9.93 -8.24
C GLY A 38 8.28 -9.89 -9.66
N VAL A 39 9.31 -9.08 -9.91
CA VAL A 39 9.98 -8.99 -11.21
C VAL A 39 11.24 -9.86 -11.21
N GLY A 40 11.16 -11.03 -11.85
CA GLY A 40 12.33 -11.88 -12.09
C GLY A 40 13.18 -11.38 -13.28
N ARG A 41 14.41 -11.90 -13.41
CA ARG A 41 15.37 -11.53 -14.47
C ARG A 41 14.78 -11.52 -15.87
N LYS A 42 14.02 -12.56 -16.25
CA LYS A 42 13.39 -12.64 -17.59
C LYS A 42 12.37 -11.52 -17.84
N SER A 43 11.61 -11.15 -16.81
CA SER A 43 10.64 -10.05 -16.91
C SER A 43 11.35 -8.70 -16.98
N ALA A 44 12.42 -8.52 -16.21
CA ALA A 44 13.27 -7.32 -16.24
C ALA A 44 13.90 -7.12 -17.62
N GLU A 45 14.45 -8.18 -18.23
CA GLU A 45 14.97 -8.16 -19.60
C GLU A 45 13.90 -7.71 -20.61
N ARG A 46 12.70 -8.27 -20.53
CA ARG A 46 11.59 -7.91 -21.41
C ARG A 46 11.20 -6.44 -21.27
N MET A 47 11.18 -5.91 -20.03
CA MET A 47 10.89 -4.50 -19.76
C MET A 47 12.00 -3.60 -20.31
N ALA A 48 13.26 -3.95 -20.10
CA ALA A 48 14.41 -3.19 -20.62
C ALA A 48 14.41 -3.13 -22.14
N PHE A 49 14.13 -4.23 -22.82
CA PHE A 49 14.02 -4.26 -24.29
C PHE A 49 12.80 -3.50 -24.81
N PHE A 50 11.72 -3.46 -24.05
CA PHE A 50 10.57 -2.62 -24.39
C PHE A 50 10.96 -1.13 -24.34
N VAL A 51 11.62 -0.69 -23.28
CA VAL A 51 12.11 0.69 -23.16
C VAL A 51 13.11 1.01 -24.27
N LEU A 52 14.05 0.09 -24.59
CA LEU A 52 15.04 0.28 -25.65
C LEU A 52 14.40 0.49 -27.04
N LYS A 53 13.26 -0.15 -27.29
CA LYS A 53 12.53 -0.07 -28.57
C LYS A 53 11.50 1.07 -28.60
N SER A 54 11.17 1.65 -27.44
CA SER A 54 10.20 2.75 -27.38
C SER A 54 10.83 4.07 -27.85
N GLU A 55 9.97 5.01 -28.22
CA GLU A 55 10.39 6.37 -28.53
C GLU A 55 11.01 7.05 -27.28
N GLU A 56 12.00 7.92 -27.48
CA GLU A 56 12.68 8.64 -26.41
C GLU A 56 11.71 9.41 -25.50
N THR A 57 10.64 9.95 -26.06
CA THR A 57 9.57 10.64 -25.35
C THR A 57 8.87 9.74 -24.34
N ALA A 58 8.60 8.47 -24.70
CA ALA A 58 7.98 7.49 -23.82
C ALA A 58 8.94 7.07 -22.69
N ALA A 59 10.21 6.82 -23.02
CA ALA A 59 11.24 6.49 -22.02
C ALA A 59 11.45 7.64 -21.02
N THR A 60 11.53 8.88 -21.50
CA THR A 60 11.65 10.09 -20.69
C THR A 60 10.40 10.28 -19.81
N GLY A 61 9.21 10.04 -20.36
CA GLY A 61 7.94 10.09 -19.62
C GLY A 61 7.92 9.13 -18.43
N LEU A 62 8.34 7.88 -18.63
CA LEU A 62 8.47 6.88 -17.56
C LEU A 62 9.47 7.33 -16.49
N ALA A 63 10.65 7.75 -16.89
CA ALA A 63 11.69 8.22 -15.95
C ALA A 63 11.19 9.40 -15.12
N ARG A 64 10.54 10.38 -15.77
CA ARG A 64 9.96 11.53 -15.08
C ARG A 64 8.85 11.14 -14.11
N ALA A 65 7.95 10.23 -14.48
CA ALA A 65 6.87 9.76 -13.59
C ALA A 65 7.43 9.09 -12.32
N VAL A 66 8.49 8.28 -12.45
CA VAL A 66 9.16 7.67 -11.30
C VAL A 66 9.77 8.72 -10.37
N LEU A 67 10.44 9.73 -10.92
CA LEU A 67 11.02 10.82 -10.14
C LEU A 67 9.93 11.68 -9.48
N ASP A 68 8.88 12.00 -10.19
CA ASP A 68 7.78 12.83 -9.70
C ASP A 68 7.09 12.20 -8.48
N VAL A 69 6.86 10.89 -8.50
CA VAL A 69 6.30 10.17 -7.33
C VAL A 69 7.20 10.33 -6.10
N LYS A 70 8.53 10.22 -6.26
CA LYS A 70 9.47 10.36 -5.14
C LYS A 70 9.62 11.80 -4.63
N GLN A 71 9.46 12.79 -5.52
CA GLN A 71 9.70 14.20 -5.21
C GLN A 71 8.45 14.93 -4.76
N LYS A 72 7.29 14.61 -5.35
CA LYS A 72 6.05 15.37 -5.16
C LYS A 72 5.09 14.72 -4.17
N ILE A 73 5.06 13.37 -4.09
CA ILE A 73 4.12 12.69 -3.21
C ILE A 73 4.63 12.71 -1.76
N ARG A 74 3.76 13.10 -0.87
CA ARG A 74 3.93 13.14 0.57
C ARG A 74 2.69 12.63 1.27
N HIS A 75 2.72 12.54 2.59
CA HIS A 75 1.55 12.21 3.38
C HIS A 75 0.75 13.48 3.74
N CYS A 76 -0.57 13.36 3.64
CA CYS A 76 -1.49 14.40 4.12
C CYS A 76 -1.29 14.63 5.62
N ARG A 77 -1.07 15.87 6.04
CA ARG A 77 -0.86 16.24 7.46
C ARG A 77 -2.04 15.95 8.39
N ILE A 78 -3.24 15.66 7.82
CA ILE A 78 -4.46 15.38 8.60
C ILE A 78 -4.72 13.88 8.71
N CYS A 79 -4.67 13.14 7.59
CA CYS A 79 -5.15 11.77 7.52
C CYS A 79 -4.09 10.74 7.12
N TRP A 80 -2.86 11.16 6.83
CA TRP A 80 -1.74 10.32 6.40
C TRP A 80 -1.93 9.60 5.06
N ASN A 81 -2.99 9.93 4.30
CA ASN A 81 -3.12 9.45 2.92
C ASN A 81 -2.06 10.08 2.01
N LEU A 82 -1.83 9.47 0.86
CA LEU A 82 -0.97 10.03 -0.18
C LEU A 82 -1.54 11.35 -0.71
N SER A 83 -0.67 12.33 -0.91
CA SER A 83 -1.04 13.68 -1.37
C SER A 83 0.11 14.33 -2.13
N ASP A 84 -0.20 15.13 -3.10
CA ASP A 84 0.72 16.03 -3.81
C ASP A 84 0.90 17.39 -3.11
N GLY A 85 0.02 17.68 -2.13
CA GLY A 85 0.06 18.88 -1.29
C GLY A 85 0.08 18.57 0.21
N PRO A 86 0.05 19.62 1.06
CA PRO A 86 0.02 19.45 2.52
C PRO A 86 -1.24 18.74 3.03
N VAL A 87 -2.36 18.88 2.30
CA VAL A 87 -3.67 18.29 2.59
C VAL A 87 -4.16 17.59 1.34
N CYS A 88 -4.64 16.36 1.47
CA CYS A 88 -5.17 15.60 0.33
C CYS A 88 -6.57 16.09 -0.07
N GLY A 89 -6.95 15.81 -1.32
CA GLY A 89 -8.24 16.21 -1.86
C GLY A 89 -9.47 15.72 -1.07
N ILE A 90 -9.34 14.61 -0.32
CA ILE A 90 -10.43 14.13 0.55
C ILE A 90 -10.59 15.04 1.78
N CYS A 91 -9.51 15.36 2.47
CA CYS A 91 -9.56 16.23 3.65
C CYS A 91 -9.89 17.70 3.31
N ASP A 92 -9.53 18.14 2.12
CA ASP A 92 -9.81 19.50 1.64
C ASP A 92 -11.25 19.67 1.11
N ASN A 93 -11.91 18.58 0.74
CA ASN A 93 -13.26 18.63 0.17
C ASN A 93 -14.30 19.07 1.22
N PRO A 94 -15.00 20.21 1.01
CA PRO A 94 -16.01 20.71 1.93
C PRO A 94 -17.28 19.86 1.99
N GLY A 95 -17.55 19.03 0.98
CA GLY A 95 -18.70 18.13 0.92
C GLY A 95 -18.58 16.86 1.76
N ARG A 96 -17.46 16.69 2.50
CA ARG A 96 -17.24 15.52 3.36
C ARG A 96 -17.86 15.68 4.76
N GLU A 97 -18.34 14.58 5.30
CA GLU A 97 -18.84 14.49 6.68
C GLU A 97 -17.66 14.41 7.64
N ARG A 98 -17.20 15.58 8.11
CA ARG A 98 -15.95 15.73 8.84
C ARG A 98 -15.98 15.18 10.28
N GLY A 99 -17.16 14.88 10.81
CA GLY A 99 -17.35 14.26 12.12
C GLY A 99 -17.12 12.74 12.12
N GLN A 100 -17.08 12.10 10.95
CA GLN A 100 -16.85 10.66 10.80
C GLN A 100 -15.47 10.40 10.22
N VAL A 101 -14.71 9.49 10.84
CA VAL A 101 -13.38 9.09 10.37
C VAL A 101 -13.27 7.58 10.27
N LEU A 102 -12.99 7.08 9.07
CA LEU A 102 -12.72 5.67 8.79
C LEU A 102 -11.21 5.42 8.86
N VAL A 103 -10.80 4.57 9.80
CA VAL A 103 -9.39 4.25 10.07
C VAL A 103 -9.02 2.99 9.29
N VAL A 104 -7.94 3.08 8.52
CA VAL A 104 -7.42 1.98 7.68
C VAL A 104 -5.93 1.76 7.92
N GLU A 105 -5.42 0.58 7.57
CA GLU A 105 -4.01 0.24 7.78
C GLU A 105 -3.08 0.92 6.76
N GLN A 106 -3.48 0.95 5.48
CA GLN A 106 -2.63 1.42 4.37
C GLN A 106 -3.38 2.35 3.41
N PRO A 107 -2.69 3.23 2.67
CA PRO A 107 -3.33 4.08 1.66
C PRO A 107 -4.11 3.30 0.60
N LYS A 108 -3.65 2.10 0.23
CA LYS A 108 -4.35 1.23 -0.73
C LYS A 108 -5.73 0.80 -0.26
N ASP A 109 -5.90 0.59 1.07
CA ASP A 109 -7.17 0.20 1.67
C ASP A 109 -8.16 1.36 1.60
N LEU A 110 -7.68 2.59 1.87
CA LEU A 110 -8.45 3.82 1.68
C LEU A 110 -8.92 3.95 0.23
N ILE A 111 -8.02 3.76 -0.73
CA ILE A 111 -8.34 3.89 -2.16
C ILE A 111 -9.44 2.89 -2.56
N ALA A 112 -9.35 1.64 -2.09
CA ALA A 112 -10.35 0.61 -2.38
C ALA A 112 -11.73 1.00 -1.82
N LEU A 113 -11.80 1.54 -0.60
CA LEU A 113 -13.04 2.01 0.01
C LEU A 113 -13.59 3.24 -0.68
N GLU A 114 -12.75 4.20 -1.03
CA GLU A 114 -13.14 5.42 -1.72
C GLU A 114 -13.72 5.16 -3.12
N GLN A 115 -13.20 4.16 -3.84
CA GLN A 115 -13.70 3.74 -5.15
C GLN A 115 -15.15 3.23 -5.11
N THR A 116 -15.66 2.83 -3.95
CA THR A 116 -17.08 2.42 -3.81
C THR A 116 -18.05 3.59 -3.96
N GLY A 117 -17.60 4.82 -3.72
CA GLY A 117 -18.41 6.02 -3.71
C GLY A 117 -19.46 6.08 -2.57
N MET A 118 -19.46 5.09 -1.66
CA MET A 118 -20.48 4.95 -0.61
C MET A 118 -20.15 5.74 0.65
N TYR A 119 -18.86 5.92 0.95
CA TYR A 119 -18.43 6.59 2.16
C TYR A 119 -18.20 8.09 1.93
N ARG A 120 -18.81 8.91 2.79
CA ARG A 120 -18.72 10.38 2.70
C ARG A 120 -17.91 11.04 3.80
N GLY A 121 -17.45 10.27 4.78
CA GLY A 121 -16.62 10.77 5.86
C GLY A 121 -15.16 11.01 5.45
N LEU A 122 -14.34 11.26 6.44
CA LEU A 122 -12.88 11.39 6.31
C LEU A 122 -12.21 10.06 6.64
N TYR A 123 -10.92 9.98 6.35
CA TYR A 123 -10.09 8.81 6.65
C TYR A 123 -8.98 9.14 7.63
N HIS A 124 -8.38 8.08 8.18
CA HIS A 124 -7.07 8.13 8.81
C HIS A 124 -6.31 6.84 8.47
N VAL A 125 -5.09 6.99 7.95
CA VAL A 125 -4.23 5.87 7.54
C VAL A 125 -3.20 5.64 8.64
N LEU A 126 -3.18 4.45 9.22
CA LEU A 126 -2.26 4.08 10.31
C LEU A 126 -0.82 3.87 9.86
N MET A 127 -0.59 3.68 8.57
CA MET A 127 0.69 3.31 7.94
C MET A 127 1.19 1.92 8.33
N GLY A 128 0.32 1.08 8.88
CA GLY A 128 0.60 -0.29 9.30
C GLY A 128 -0.45 -0.83 10.26
N ARG A 129 -0.08 -1.87 10.97
CA ARG A 129 -0.83 -2.50 12.04
C ARG A 129 0.11 -2.92 13.15
N LEU A 130 -0.38 -3.07 14.35
CA LEU A 130 0.40 -3.62 15.47
C LEU A 130 0.80 -5.07 15.14
N SER A 131 2.07 -5.37 15.26
CA SER A 131 2.60 -6.71 15.06
C SER A 131 3.82 -6.91 15.99
N PRO A 132 3.60 -7.39 17.23
CA PRO A 132 4.70 -7.61 18.17
C PRO A 132 5.75 -8.59 17.65
N LEU A 133 5.33 -9.57 16.83
CA LEU A 133 6.24 -10.55 16.23
C LEU A 133 7.18 -9.92 15.21
N ASP A 134 6.72 -8.89 14.50
CA ASP A 134 7.50 -8.13 13.52
C ASP A 134 8.15 -6.88 14.15
N GLY A 135 7.99 -6.68 15.46
CA GLY A 135 8.52 -5.53 16.19
C GLY A 135 7.82 -4.21 15.90
N VAL A 136 6.58 -4.24 15.38
CA VAL A 136 5.80 -3.03 15.07
C VAL A 136 4.94 -2.64 16.27
N GLU A 137 5.28 -1.52 16.89
CA GLU A 137 4.60 -0.94 18.05
C GLU A 137 3.69 0.25 17.66
N ALA A 138 2.92 0.74 18.64
CA ALA A 138 2.02 1.88 18.42
C ALA A 138 2.77 3.19 18.06
N SER A 139 4.01 3.32 18.50
CA SER A 139 4.90 4.45 18.17
C SER A 139 5.36 4.47 16.70
N ASP A 140 5.36 3.32 16.04
CA ASP A 140 5.74 3.19 14.63
C ASP A 140 4.58 3.52 13.69
N LEU A 141 3.38 3.66 14.25
CA LEU A 141 2.15 3.95 13.54
C LEU A 141 1.66 5.38 13.82
N THR A 142 0.77 5.87 12.98
CA THR A 142 0.18 7.22 13.12
C THR A 142 -0.96 7.26 14.16
N ILE A 143 -0.99 6.32 15.09
CA ILE A 143 -2.02 6.23 16.15
C ILE A 143 -2.00 7.48 17.03
N GLY A 144 -0.81 7.98 17.36
CA GLY A 144 -0.66 9.21 18.13
C GLY A 144 -1.32 10.42 17.47
N ASP A 145 -1.21 10.53 16.14
CA ASP A 145 -1.86 11.60 15.37
C ASP A 145 -3.37 11.43 15.31
N LEU A 146 -3.88 10.20 15.22
CA LEU A 146 -5.32 9.93 15.33
C LEU A 146 -5.88 10.37 16.67
N LEU A 147 -5.23 9.99 17.77
CA LEU A 147 -5.64 10.39 19.12
C LEU A 147 -5.59 11.92 19.30
N ALA A 148 -4.55 12.57 18.79
CA ALA A 148 -4.42 14.02 18.83
C ALA A 148 -5.53 14.71 18.02
N ARG A 149 -5.92 14.13 16.88
CA ARG A 149 -6.99 14.61 16.00
C ARG A 149 -8.38 14.47 16.65
N VAL A 150 -8.60 13.43 17.46
CA VAL A 150 -9.84 13.25 18.23
C VAL A 150 -9.92 14.23 19.40
N LYS A 151 -8.79 14.45 20.11
CA LYS A 151 -8.71 15.35 21.28
C LYS A 151 -8.84 16.83 20.92
N ASP A 152 -8.29 17.20 19.77
CA ASP A 152 -8.20 18.59 19.32
C ASP A 152 -8.86 18.74 17.93
N PRO A 153 -10.08 19.29 17.89
CA PRO A 153 -10.77 19.56 16.62
C PRO A 153 -9.96 20.40 15.65
N GLY A 154 -9.05 21.27 16.12
CA GLY A 154 -8.17 22.07 15.28
C GLY A 154 -7.23 21.26 14.41
N LYS A 155 -6.98 19.99 14.77
CA LYS A 155 -6.19 19.03 14.00
C LYS A 155 -7.02 18.24 12.98
N ASN A 156 -8.35 18.31 13.07
CA ASN A 156 -9.24 17.71 12.07
C ASN A 156 -9.51 18.70 10.92
N ALA A 157 -9.95 18.16 9.77
CA ALA A 157 -10.30 18.97 8.64
C ALA A 157 -11.44 19.96 8.98
N GLY A 158 -11.20 21.24 8.72
CA GLY A 158 -12.16 22.31 9.01
C GLY A 158 -12.45 22.57 10.47
N GLY A 159 -11.66 22.05 11.40
CA GLY A 159 -11.86 22.25 12.84
C GLY A 159 -13.11 21.58 13.41
N VAL A 160 -13.66 20.56 12.73
CA VAL A 160 -14.89 19.87 13.16
C VAL A 160 -14.55 18.75 14.13
N PRO A 161 -15.23 18.65 15.29
CA PRO A 161 -15.04 17.54 16.23
C PRO A 161 -15.36 16.19 15.58
N ILE A 162 -14.56 15.18 15.91
CA ILE A 162 -14.83 13.81 15.48
C ILE A 162 -15.82 13.17 16.46
N THR A 163 -16.94 12.69 15.95
CA THR A 163 -18.00 12.07 16.70
C THR A 163 -18.03 10.56 16.56
N GLU A 164 -17.50 10.05 15.44
CA GLU A 164 -17.44 8.62 15.15
C GLU A 164 -16.10 8.22 14.53
N ILE A 165 -15.53 7.14 15.05
CA ILE A 165 -14.41 6.41 14.45
C ILE A 165 -14.93 5.07 13.94
N ILE A 166 -14.72 4.81 12.66
CA ILE A 166 -15.08 3.54 12.02
C ILE A 166 -13.79 2.74 11.79
N LEU A 167 -13.67 1.57 12.37
CA LEU A 167 -12.50 0.70 12.18
C LEU A 167 -12.64 -0.10 10.89
N GLY A 168 -11.85 0.24 9.88
CA GLY A 168 -11.75 -0.43 8.58
C GLY A 168 -10.44 -1.23 8.45
N LEU A 169 -10.08 -1.97 9.50
CA LEU A 169 -8.87 -2.78 9.56
C LEU A 169 -9.07 -4.12 8.88
N ASN A 170 -8.00 -4.71 8.37
CA ASN A 170 -8.05 -6.02 7.75
C ASN A 170 -8.48 -7.10 8.75
N PRO A 171 -9.27 -8.09 8.35
CA PRO A 171 -9.74 -9.17 9.21
C PRO A 171 -8.63 -10.22 9.43
N THR A 172 -7.55 -9.80 10.07
CA THR A 172 -6.40 -10.63 10.47
C THR A 172 -6.23 -10.55 11.98
N LEU A 173 -5.42 -11.45 12.56
CA LEU A 173 -5.13 -11.43 13.99
C LEU A 173 -4.53 -10.09 14.44
N GLU A 174 -3.59 -9.56 13.65
CA GLU A 174 -2.92 -8.27 13.91
C GLU A 174 -3.88 -7.10 13.73
N GLY A 175 -4.75 -7.15 12.70
CA GLY A 175 -5.79 -6.14 12.48
C GLY A 175 -6.80 -6.11 13.62
N ASP A 176 -7.24 -7.27 14.12
CA ASP A 176 -8.10 -7.36 15.30
C ASP A 176 -7.41 -6.87 16.58
N GLY A 177 -6.14 -7.25 16.79
CA GLY A 177 -5.31 -6.73 17.89
C GLY A 177 -5.16 -5.21 17.85
N THR A 178 -4.93 -4.65 16.65
CA THR A 178 -4.88 -3.20 16.43
C THR A 178 -6.22 -2.55 16.74
N GLY A 179 -7.32 -3.17 16.33
CA GLY A 179 -8.67 -2.69 16.61
C GLY A 179 -8.99 -2.65 18.10
N LEU A 180 -8.64 -3.69 18.86
CA LEU A 180 -8.79 -3.72 20.31
C LEU A 180 -7.96 -2.65 21.02
N TYR A 181 -6.73 -2.44 20.55
CA TYR A 181 -5.88 -1.36 21.06
C TYR A 181 -6.53 0.01 20.84
N LEU A 182 -6.96 0.30 19.61
CA LEU A 182 -7.63 1.55 19.27
C LEU A 182 -8.93 1.75 20.05
N GLN A 183 -9.73 0.70 20.22
CA GLN A 183 -10.96 0.75 21.00
C GLN A 183 -10.69 1.16 22.46
N ARG A 184 -9.63 0.65 23.08
CA ARG A 184 -9.22 1.03 24.42
C ARG A 184 -8.80 2.49 24.50
N GLU A 185 -7.90 2.94 23.62
CA GLU A 185 -7.34 4.29 23.64
C GLU A 185 -8.39 5.36 23.29
N LEU A 186 -9.22 5.10 22.29
CA LEU A 186 -10.25 6.02 21.82
C LEU A 186 -11.50 6.02 22.73
N GLY A 187 -11.83 4.88 23.33
CA GLY A 187 -12.97 4.76 24.24
C GLY A 187 -12.88 5.69 25.44
N ALA A 188 -11.65 5.95 25.91
CA ALA A 188 -11.39 6.91 26.98
C ALA A 188 -11.68 8.38 26.58
N LEU A 189 -11.83 8.66 25.28
CA LEU A 189 -12.08 10.01 24.74
C LEU A 189 -13.58 10.30 24.47
N GLY A 190 -14.46 9.32 24.71
CA GLY A 190 -15.92 9.49 24.57
C GLY A 190 -16.41 9.56 23.10
N VAL A 191 -15.58 9.17 22.13
CA VAL A 191 -15.99 9.08 20.73
C VAL A 191 -16.70 7.74 20.46
N SER A 192 -17.72 7.76 19.60
CA SER A 192 -18.36 6.52 19.13
C SER A 192 -17.40 5.69 18.29
N ILE A 193 -17.33 4.39 18.56
CA ILE A 193 -16.44 3.48 17.83
C ILE A 193 -17.28 2.38 17.20
N THR A 194 -17.20 2.27 15.88
CA THR A 194 -17.83 1.23 15.09
C THR A 194 -16.78 0.50 14.25
N ARG A 195 -17.15 -0.57 13.58
CA ARG A 195 -16.28 -1.23 12.61
C ARG A 195 -17.08 -1.65 11.38
N LEU A 196 -16.36 -1.82 10.27
CA LEU A 196 -16.96 -2.37 9.05
C LEU A 196 -17.55 -3.74 9.32
N ALA A 197 -18.73 -4.00 8.75
CA ALA A 197 -19.40 -5.29 8.87
C ALA A 197 -18.51 -6.42 8.34
N ARG A 198 -18.55 -7.56 9.03
CA ARG A 198 -17.91 -8.80 8.60
C ARG A 198 -18.98 -9.82 8.26
N GLY A 199 -18.69 -10.73 7.38
CA GLY A 199 -19.63 -11.80 7.03
C GLY A 199 -19.47 -12.30 5.60
N LEU A 200 -20.53 -12.93 5.10
CA LEU A 200 -20.53 -13.54 3.79
C LEU A 200 -20.48 -12.49 2.67
N PRO A 201 -19.59 -12.63 1.69
CA PRO A 201 -19.58 -11.76 0.52
C PRO A 201 -20.87 -11.93 -0.29
N SER A 202 -21.44 -10.82 -0.75
CA SER A 202 -22.60 -10.85 -1.64
C SER A 202 -22.31 -11.63 -2.92
N GLY A 203 -23.22 -12.54 -3.30
CA GLY A 203 -23.07 -13.38 -4.49
C GLY A 203 -22.24 -14.65 -4.28
N SER A 204 -21.72 -14.90 -3.07
CA SER A 204 -21.06 -16.18 -2.76
C SER A 204 -22.06 -17.22 -2.22
N GLN A 205 -21.74 -18.50 -2.48
CA GLN A 205 -22.48 -19.61 -1.89
C GLN A 205 -21.83 -20.00 -0.56
N LEU A 206 -22.65 -20.45 0.41
CA LEU A 206 -22.18 -20.82 1.76
C LEU A 206 -21.12 -21.93 1.75
N GLU A 207 -21.25 -22.87 0.82
CA GLU A 207 -20.32 -24.01 0.69
C GLU A 207 -18.89 -23.63 0.32
N TYR A 208 -18.69 -22.45 -0.31
CA TYR A 208 -17.36 -21.94 -0.67
C TYR A 208 -16.76 -21.01 0.39
N ALA A 209 -17.52 -20.66 1.42
CA ALA A 209 -17.04 -19.81 2.50
C ALA A 209 -16.12 -20.61 3.44
N ASN A 210 -14.99 -20.04 3.82
CA ASN A 210 -14.11 -20.66 4.81
C ASN A 210 -14.72 -20.59 6.22
N LYS A 211 -14.22 -21.44 7.14
CA LYS A 211 -14.74 -21.55 8.51
C LYS A 211 -14.75 -20.23 9.27
N ALA A 212 -13.74 -19.38 9.08
CA ALA A 212 -13.64 -18.08 9.77
C ALA A 212 -14.74 -17.13 9.32
N VAL A 213 -14.97 -17.02 8.01
CA VAL A 213 -16.06 -16.20 7.44
C VAL A 213 -17.43 -16.68 7.91
N LEU A 214 -17.65 -18.00 7.98
CA LEU A 214 -18.91 -18.56 8.49
C LEU A 214 -19.10 -18.26 9.98
N ALA A 215 -18.05 -18.40 10.79
CA ALA A 215 -18.09 -18.06 12.21
C ALA A 215 -18.39 -16.59 12.43
N ASP A 216 -17.73 -15.69 11.71
CA ASP A 216 -17.98 -14.24 11.76
C ASP A 216 -19.43 -13.91 11.37
N ALA A 217 -19.94 -14.54 10.31
CA ALA A 217 -21.33 -14.33 9.87
C ALA A 217 -22.35 -14.77 10.93
N ILE A 218 -22.10 -15.90 11.62
CA ILE A 218 -22.96 -16.38 12.70
C ILE A 218 -22.91 -15.43 13.90
N GLN A 219 -21.72 -14.98 14.29
CA GLN A 219 -21.55 -14.08 15.42
C GLN A 219 -22.14 -12.69 15.16
N SER A 220 -21.97 -12.18 13.94
CA SER A 220 -22.42 -10.85 13.52
C SER A 220 -23.85 -10.84 12.95
N ARG A 221 -24.61 -11.94 13.10
CA ARG A 221 -25.98 -12.05 12.58
C ARG A 221 -26.86 -10.91 13.06
N GLN A 222 -27.62 -10.33 12.17
CA GLN A 222 -28.55 -9.23 12.46
C GLN A 222 -29.97 -9.74 12.56
N ARG A 223 -30.77 -9.10 13.42
CA ARG A 223 -32.22 -9.33 13.43
C ARG A 223 -32.82 -8.66 12.20
N LEU A 224 -33.64 -9.42 11.47
CA LEU A 224 -34.48 -8.81 10.45
C LEU A 224 -35.62 -8.11 11.19
N SER A 225 -35.63 -6.77 11.20
CA SER A 225 -36.80 -6.00 11.62
C SER A 225 -37.87 -6.23 10.55
N GLY A 226 -38.97 -6.88 10.93
CA GLY A 226 -40.16 -6.88 10.10
C GLY A 226 -40.60 -5.45 9.88
N GLY A 227 -40.85 -5.10 8.60
CA GLY A 227 -41.39 -3.80 8.21
C GLY A 227 -42.79 -3.53 8.78
#